data_f50a96d3a4e79f567d68f5f9faf49493
#
_entry.id   f50a96d3a4e79f567d68f5f9faf49493
#
_cell.length_a   1.000
_cell.length_b   1.000
_cell.length_c   1.000
_cell.angle_alpha   90.00
_cell.angle_beta   90.00
_cell.angle_gamma   90.00
#
_symmetry.space_group_name_H-M   'P 1'
#
loop_
_entity.id
_entity.type
_entity.pdbx_description
1 polymer ?
#
loop_
_entity_poly.entity_id
_entity_poly.type
_entity_poly.pdbx_seq_one_letter_code
_entity_poly.pdbx_strand_id
1 'polypeptide(L)'
;LDHTIGSQWKQRYIVEKDGTLFISPIQYNADTHRWVNYHEKDWDKRPWLLKCGGCHATGVDIEKQSYSELGVACEACHGKGSWHAALPKTAVFEKRQTIINPAKLTMGVAVQICGSCHNRGKATQFKGAGWPVGYAPGKALEAYYKSTSFEAGDVKHVYANEFSKGHHQQFIDWQQSKHATEGVTCTSCHYVHQIGVPPTRSQTLSAGSSQCFECHVQVNQNMAHSIHSFANCIGCHMPRIAKSAESGDIRSHVFTALLPEDTLKNPKVPNSCQTCHKHKNEDLKKLDAEWKALAKLPKPVGKTIEAIRYQRAR
;
A
#
# COMPACT_ATOMS: atom_id res chain seq x y z
N LEU A 1 22.51 1.60 -18.32
CA LEU A 1 21.23 1.42 -17.62
C LEU A 1 20.46 0.31 -18.32
N ASP A 2 20.42 -0.87 -17.72
CA ASP A 2 19.84 -2.03 -18.38
C ASP A 2 18.34 -2.16 -18.11
N HIS A 3 17.87 -1.70 -16.94
CA HIS A 3 16.49 -1.84 -16.56
C HIS A 3 15.99 -0.64 -15.74
N THR A 4 14.66 -0.42 -15.77
CA THR A 4 13.97 0.55 -14.93
C THR A 4 12.93 -0.14 -14.04
N ILE A 5 12.65 0.43 -12.87
CA ILE A 5 11.63 -0.05 -11.93
C ILE A 5 10.64 1.08 -11.67
N GLY A 6 9.36 0.81 -11.96
CA GLY A 6 8.28 1.77 -11.77
C GLY A 6 8.22 2.85 -12.85
N SER A 7 7.03 3.41 -13.02
CA SER A 7 6.76 4.47 -14.02
C SER A 7 5.74 5.48 -13.53
N GLN A 8 4.89 5.11 -12.56
CA GLN A 8 3.72 5.88 -12.15
C GLN A 8 4.02 6.90 -11.04
N TRP A 9 4.82 6.48 -10.04
CA TRP A 9 5.12 7.28 -8.84
C TRP A 9 6.57 7.70 -8.80
N LYS A 10 7.43 6.71 -9.01
CA LYS A 10 8.88 6.85 -9.08
C LYS A 10 9.42 5.92 -10.12
N GLN A 11 10.50 6.35 -10.71
CA GLN A 11 11.30 5.51 -11.58
C GLN A 11 12.68 5.35 -10.96
N ARG A 12 13.11 4.13 -10.79
CA ARG A 12 14.45 3.76 -10.37
C ARG A 12 15.17 3.07 -11.50
N TYR A 13 16.47 3.05 -11.42
CA TYR A 13 17.34 2.52 -12.47
C TYR A 13 18.19 1.41 -11.89
N ILE A 14 18.34 0.33 -12.64
CA ILE A 14 19.25 -0.76 -12.28
C ILE A 14 20.57 -0.51 -12.99
N VAL A 15 21.66 -0.67 -12.25
CA VAL A 15 23.03 -0.61 -12.73
C VAL A 15 23.73 -1.92 -12.39
N GLU A 16 24.57 -2.40 -13.31
CA GLU A 16 25.42 -3.56 -13.08
C GLU A 16 26.80 -3.08 -12.60
N LYS A 17 27.33 -3.77 -11.60
CA LYS A 17 28.70 -3.61 -11.12
C LYS A 17 29.24 -4.99 -10.75
N ASP A 18 30.32 -5.38 -11.37
CA ASP A 18 31.00 -6.66 -11.14
C ASP A 18 30.05 -7.88 -11.24
N GLY A 19 29.17 -7.91 -12.26
CA GLY A 19 28.20 -8.96 -12.49
C GLY A 19 27.00 -8.96 -11.53
N THR A 20 26.92 -7.98 -10.64
CA THR A 20 25.82 -7.86 -9.67
C THR A 20 24.94 -6.64 -10.00
N LEU A 21 23.63 -6.84 -9.92
CA LEU A 21 22.65 -5.79 -10.16
C LEU A 21 22.36 -4.99 -8.88
N PHE A 22 22.39 -3.67 -8.98
CA PHE A 22 22.12 -2.72 -7.91
C PHE A 22 21.08 -1.67 -8.32
N ILE A 23 20.41 -1.05 -7.35
CA ILE A 23 19.62 0.15 -7.61
C ILE A 23 20.56 1.35 -7.65
N SER A 24 20.46 2.15 -8.71
CA SER A 24 21.19 3.41 -8.87
C SER A 24 20.99 4.34 -7.64
N PRO A 25 22.01 5.12 -7.26
CA PRO A 25 21.93 6.07 -6.16
C PRO A 25 20.98 7.25 -6.42
N ILE A 26 20.38 7.34 -7.60
CA ILE A 26 19.38 8.35 -7.96
C ILE A 26 18.09 7.70 -8.41
N GLN A 27 16.97 8.39 -8.18
CA GLN A 27 15.65 8.01 -8.64
C GLN A 27 14.89 9.25 -9.13
N TYR A 28 13.97 9.07 -10.06
CA TYR A 28 13.09 10.12 -10.54
C TYR A 28 11.75 10.05 -9.83
N ASN A 29 11.28 11.18 -9.27
CA ASN A 29 9.95 11.31 -8.71
C ASN A 29 9.01 11.84 -9.79
N ALA A 30 8.06 11.02 -10.23
CA ALA A 30 7.13 11.36 -11.30
C ALA A 30 6.09 12.42 -10.89
N ASP A 31 5.80 12.55 -9.58
CA ASP A 31 4.83 13.54 -9.09
C ASP A 31 5.42 14.96 -9.01
N THR A 32 6.67 15.07 -8.60
CA THR A 32 7.34 16.36 -8.41
C THR A 32 8.27 16.71 -9.56
N HIS A 33 8.42 15.80 -10.54
CA HIS A 33 9.34 15.93 -11.67
C HIS A 33 10.78 16.24 -11.27
N ARG A 34 11.23 15.61 -10.13
CA ARG A 34 12.57 15.86 -9.59
C ARG A 34 13.39 14.58 -9.47
N TRP A 35 14.69 14.73 -9.63
CA TRP A 35 15.67 13.72 -9.26
C TRP A 35 15.91 13.76 -7.75
N VAL A 36 15.93 12.59 -7.13
CA VAL A 36 16.07 12.44 -5.67
C VAL A 36 17.12 11.36 -5.39
N ASN A 37 18.02 11.64 -4.45
CA ASN A 37 19.01 10.67 -4.01
C ASN A 37 18.36 9.44 -3.37
N TYR A 38 18.96 8.27 -3.61
CA TYR A 38 18.50 6.99 -3.09
C TYR A 38 19.69 6.15 -2.62
N HIS A 39 19.85 5.99 -1.31
CA HIS A 39 20.94 5.22 -0.73
C HIS A 39 22.33 5.59 -1.28
N GLU A 40 22.59 6.86 -1.49
CA GLU A 40 23.79 7.40 -2.12
C GLU A 40 25.09 6.87 -1.50
N LYS A 41 25.11 6.64 -0.18
CA LYS A 41 26.29 6.23 0.56
C LYS A 41 26.52 4.72 0.62
N ASP A 42 25.52 3.90 0.29
CA ASP A 42 25.55 2.45 0.47
C ASP A 42 24.84 1.68 -0.64
N TRP A 43 24.59 2.31 -1.81
CA TRP A 43 23.86 1.70 -2.91
C TRP A 43 24.54 0.42 -3.41
N ASP A 44 25.87 0.39 -3.49
CA ASP A 44 26.69 -0.73 -3.96
C ASP A 44 26.87 -1.86 -2.92
N LYS A 45 26.29 -1.69 -1.72
CA LYS A 45 26.16 -2.73 -0.69
C LYS A 45 24.75 -3.33 -0.64
N ARG A 46 23.92 -3.00 -1.62
CA ARG A 46 22.49 -3.34 -1.66
C ARG A 46 22.12 -4.05 -2.96
N PRO A 47 22.56 -5.32 -3.15
CA PRO A 47 22.22 -6.08 -4.35
C PRO A 47 20.72 -6.08 -4.61
N TRP A 48 20.32 -5.81 -5.86
CA TRP A 48 18.91 -5.63 -6.21
C TRP A 48 18.06 -6.87 -5.96
N LEU A 49 18.53 -8.05 -6.35
CA LEU A 49 17.79 -9.30 -6.15
C LEU A 49 17.55 -9.57 -4.66
N LEU A 50 18.55 -9.32 -3.81
CA LEU A 50 18.44 -9.51 -2.37
C LEU A 50 17.47 -8.51 -1.71
N LYS A 51 17.47 -7.26 -2.14
CA LYS A 51 16.71 -6.19 -1.47
C LYS A 51 15.33 -5.92 -2.08
N CYS A 52 15.18 -6.15 -3.37
CA CYS A 52 14.03 -5.67 -4.14
C CYS A 52 13.44 -6.75 -5.07
N GLY A 53 14.26 -7.71 -5.51
CA GLY A 53 13.93 -8.63 -6.59
C GLY A 53 12.63 -9.38 -6.39
N GLY A 54 12.37 -9.94 -5.20
CA GLY A 54 11.18 -10.75 -4.96
C GLY A 54 9.84 -9.99 -5.05
N CYS A 55 9.86 -8.65 -5.03
CA CYS A 55 8.67 -7.83 -5.25
C CYS A 55 8.65 -7.18 -6.65
N HIS A 56 9.77 -7.18 -7.37
CA HIS A 56 9.94 -6.49 -8.65
C HIS A 56 10.36 -7.41 -9.81
N ALA A 57 10.47 -8.71 -9.54
CA ALA A 57 10.65 -9.76 -10.54
C ALA A 57 9.92 -11.03 -10.09
N THR A 58 9.68 -11.94 -11.00
CA THR A 58 9.04 -13.22 -10.75
C THR A 58 10.05 -14.35 -10.89
N GLY A 59 9.95 -15.38 -10.03
CA GLY A 59 10.83 -16.53 -10.06
C GLY A 59 12.29 -16.23 -9.67
N VAL A 60 12.46 -15.35 -8.67
CA VAL A 60 13.79 -14.95 -8.20
C VAL A 60 14.49 -16.09 -7.44
N ASP A 61 15.70 -16.41 -7.89
CA ASP A 61 16.65 -17.30 -7.23
C ASP A 61 17.88 -16.48 -6.80
N ILE A 62 17.99 -16.21 -5.50
CA ILE A 62 19.07 -15.38 -4.96
C ILE A 62 20.43 -16.11 -5.06
N GLU A 63 20.45 -17.43 -4.91
CA GLU A 63 21.69 -18.20 -4.92
C GLU A 63 22.28 -18.24 -6.34
N LYS A 64 21.42 -18.39 -7.35
CA LYS A 64 21.82 -18.36 -8.76
C LYS A 64 21.91 -16.96 -9.35
N GLN A 65 21.60 -15.94 -8.58
CA GLN A 65 21.54 -14.53 -9.05
C GLN A 65 20.69 -14.38 -10.32
N SER A 66 19.53 -15.04 -10.36
CA SER A 66 18.65 -15.11 -11.54
C SER A 66 17.19 -14.85 -11.20
N TYR A 67 16.41 -14.61 -12.22
CA TYR A 67 14.93 -14.47 -12.16
C TYR A 67 14.32 -14.99 -13.47
N SER A 68 13.07 -15.41 -13.43
CA SER A 68 12.38 -15.90 -14.64
C SER A 68 11.95 -14.76 -15.56
N GLU A 69 11.39 -13.71 -14.99
CA GLU A 69 10.95 -12.52 -15.75
C GLU A 69 10.90 -11.26 -14.87
N LEU A 70 10.97 -10.10 -15.52
CA LEU A 70 10.87 -8.81 -14.86
C LEU A 70 9.40 -8.48 -14.57
N GLY A 71 9.17 -7.81 -13.44
CA GLY A 71 7.83 -7.42 -12.99
C GLY A 71 7.08 -8.54 -12.26
N VAL A 72 5.86 -8.21 -11.89
CA VAL A 72 4.94 -9.13 -11.20
C VAL A 72 4.11 -9.86 -12.26
N ALA A 73 4.51 -11.09 -12.57
CA ALA A 73 3.82 -11.94 -13.54
C ALA A 73 2.85 -12.91 -12.85
N CYS A 74 2.16 -13.72 -13.65
CA CYS A 74 1.12 -14.64 -13.18
C CYS A 74 1.57 -15.51 -12.00
N GLU A 75 2.77 -16.07 -12.08
CA GLU A 75 3.29 -17.00 -11.07
C GLU A 75 3.57 -16.36 -9.71
N ALA A 76 3.76 -15.04 -9.66
CA ALA A 76 3.92 -14.32 -8.39
C ALA A 76 2.69 -14.44 -7.47
N CYS A 77 1.50 -14.56 -8.06
CA CYS A 77 0.22 -14.67 -7.33
C CYS A 77 -0.39 -16.07 -7.42
N HIS A 78 -0.15 -16.79 -8.51
CA HIS A 78 -0.77 -18.07 -8.81
C HIS A 78 0.14 -19.27 -8.54
N GLY A 79 1.40 -19.06 -8.22
CA GLY A 79 2.41 -20.13 -8.10
C GLY A 79 2.86 -20.67 -9.44
N LYS A 80 3.73 -21.69 -9.43
CA LYS A 80 4.34 -22.24 -10.63
C LYS A 80 3.30 -22.79 -11.59
N GLY A 81 3.29 -22.30 -12.84
CA GLY A 81 2.28 -22.57 -13.85
C GLY A 81 2.64 -23.63 -14.88
N SER A 82 3.85 -24.17 -14.89
CA SER A 82 4.31 -25.11 -15.93
C SER A 82 3.42 -26.35 -16.06
N TRP A 83 3.06 -26.97 -14.94
CA TRP A 83 2.14 -28.11 -14.93
C TRP A 83 0.73 -27.73 -15.40
N HIS A 84 0.25 -26.58 -14.95
CA HIS A 84 -1.03 -26.04 -15.40
C HIS A 84 -1.07 -25.85 -16.92
N ALA A 85 -0.02 -25.28 -17.46
CA ALA A 85 0.10 -25.03 -18.91
C ALA A 85 0.22 -26.33 -19.73
N ALA A 86 0.94 -27.34 -19.21
CA ALA A 86 1.17 -28.61 -19.89
C ALA A 86 -0.09 -29.50 -20.00
N LEU A 87 -1.07 -29.34 -19.11
CA LEU A 87 -2.29 -30.12 -19.14
C LEU A 87 -3.19 -29.71 -20.30
N PRO A 88 -3.86 -30.68 -20.98
CA PRO A 88 -4.81 -30.41 -22.06
C PRO A 88 -5.99 -29.56 -21.57
N LYS A 89 -6.60 -28.77 -22.46
CA LYS A 89 -7.75 -27.90 -22.11
C LYS A 89 -8.93 -28.66 -21.52
N THR A 90 -9.08 -29.92 -21.88
CA THR A 90 -10.15 -30.82 -21.40
C THR A 90 -9.95 -31.31 -19.97
N ALA A 91 -8.73 -31.29 -19.44
CA ALA A 91 -8.41 -31.70 -18.06
C ALA A 91 -8.77 -30.58 -17.04
N VAL A 92 -10.05 -30.23 -16.98
CA VAL A 92 -10.53 -29.07 -16.20
C VAL A 92 -10.32 -29.27 -14.70
N PHE A 93 -10.53 -30.46 -14.19
CA PHE A 93 -10.39 -30.77 -12.77
C PHE A 93 -8.91 -30.71 -12.34
N GLU A 94 -8.06 -31.39 -13.06
CA GLU A 94 -6.63 -31.47 -12.83
C GLU A 94 -5.99 -30.07 -12.95
N LYS A 95 -6.38 -29.30 -13.95
CA LYS A 95 -5.91 -27.91 -14.09
C LYS A 95 -6.22 -27.05 -12.87
N ARG A 96 -7.38 -27.19 -12.24
CA ARG A 96 -7.76 -26.43 -11.05
C ARG A 96 -6.89 -26.77 -9.84
N GLN A 97 -6.26 -27.94 -9.80
CA GLN A 97 -5.39 -28.37 -8.71
C GLN A 97 -3.91 -28.02 -8.92
N THR A 98 -3.53 -27.67 -10.12
CA THR A 98 -2.13 -27.38 -10.47
C THR A 98 -1.76 -25.91 -10.37
N ILE A 99 -2.70 -25.03 -10.00
CA ILE A 99 -2.46 -23.60 -9.84
C ILE A 99 -3.30 -23.05 -8.69
N ILE A 100 -2.79 -22.06 -8.01
CA ILE A 100 -3.53 -21.35 -6.95
C ILE A 100 -4.50 -20.36 -7.60
N ASN A 101 -5.75 -20.37 -7.16
CA ASN A 101 -6.70 -19.30 -7.44
C ASN A 101 -6.96 -18.50 -6.17
N PRO A 102 -6.43 -17.27 -6.02
CA PRO A 102 -6.59 -16.47 -4.83
C PRO A 102 -8.05 -16.24 -4.42
N ALA A 103 -8.97 -16.14 -5.38
CA ALA A 103 -10.41 -16.00 -5.12
C ALA A 103 -11.07 -17.25 -4.49
N LYS A 104 -10.39 -18.38 -4.46
CA LYS A 104 -10.85 -19.63 -3.84
C LYS A 104 -10.19 -19.93 -2.48
N LEU A 105 -9.24 -19.11 -2.08
CA LEU A 105 -8.61 -19.19 -0.77
C LEU A 105 -9.49 -18.50 0.27
N THR A 106 -9.30 -18.89 1.53
CA THR A 106 -9.87 -18.10 2.64
C THR A 106 -9.26 -16.69 2.63
N MET A 107 -10.02 -15.70 3.08
CA MET A 107 -9.59 -14.30 3.09
C MET A 107 -8.19 -14.13 3.72
N GLY A 108 -7.98 -14.71 4.90
CA GLY A 108 -6.72 -14.59 5.63
C GLY A 108 -5.51 -15.14 4.86
N VAL A 109 -5.70 -16.11 3.97
CA VAL A 109 -4.63 -16.65 3.13
C VAL A 109 -4.50 -15.85 1.83
N ALA A 110 -5.62 -15.48 1.21
CA ALA A 110 -5.62 -14.73 -0.04
C ALA A 110 -4.89 -13.38 0.07
N VAL A 111 -5.13 -12.63 1.13
CA VAL A 111 -4.49 -11.30 1.34
C VAL A 111 -2.98 -11.40 1.59
N GLN A 112 -2.48 -12.53 2.08
CA GLN A 112 -1.05 -12.74 2.30
C GLN A 112 -0.26 -12.77 0.98
N ILE A 113 -0.91 -13.10 -0.12
CA ILE A 113 -0.31 -13.00 -1.47
C ILE A 113 0.05 -11.53 -1.76
N CYS A 114 -0.86 -10.60 -1.48
CA CYS A 114 -0.56 -9.16 -1.58
C CYS A 114 0.49 -8.72 -0.55
N GLY A 115 0.37 -9.22 0.68
CA GLY A 115 1.29 -8.99 1.78
C GLY A 115 2.72 -9.47 1.51
N SER A 116 2.93 -10.42 0.61
CA SER A 116 4.29 -10.86 0.26
C SER A 116 5.14 -9.74 -0.35
N CYS A 117 4.51 -8.74 -1.00
CA CYS A 117 5.16 -7.58 -1.59
C CYS A 117 4.77 -6.26 -0.90
N HIS A 118 3.50 -6.10 -0.47
CA HIS A 118 2.99 -4.89 0.15
C HIS A 118 3.14 -4.86 1.68
N ASN A 119 4.21 -5.46 2.18
CA ASN A 119 4.60 -5.56 3.57
C ASN A 119 6.09 -5.26 3.73
N ARG A 120 6.47 -4.63 4.83
CA ARG A 120 7.87 -4.40 5.18
C ARG A 120 8.27 -5.31 6.33
N GLY A 121 9.46 -5.89 6.24
CA GLY A 121 9.95 -6.78 7.27
C GLY A 121 11.29 -7.40 6.90
N LYS A 122 11.52 -8.59 7.42
CA LYS A 122 12.76 -9.36 7.21
C LYS A 122 12.40 -10.80 6.88
N ALA A 123 13.08 -11.37 5.89
CA ALA A 123 12.98 -12.81 5.62
C ALA A 123 13.43 -13.61 6.85
N THR A 124 12.70 -14.67 7.17
CA THR A 124 13.00 -15.55 8.31
C THR A 124 14.13 -16.51 8.00
N GLN A 125 14.17 -17.00 6.76
CA GLN A 125 15.08 -18.06 6.33
C GLN A 125 16.28 -17.54 5.54
N PHE A 126 16.29 -16.25 5.12
CA PHE A 126 17.36 -15.70 4.32
C PHE A 126 17.81 -14.33 4.85
N LYS A 127 18.93 -14.32 5.55
CA LYS A 127 19.46 -13.12 6.20
C LYS A 127 19.72 -12.00 5.19
N GLY A 128 19.19 -10.83 5.48
CA GLY A 128 19.43 -9.63 4.69
C GLY A 128 18.48 -9.42 3.52
N ALA A 129 17.62 -10.40 3.19
CA ALA A 129 16.60 -10.22 2.17
C ALA A 129 15.49 -9.27 2.65
N GLY A 130 15.03 -8.41 1.74
CA GLY A 130 13.97 -7.44 1.98
C GLY A 130 12.56 -7.94 1.62
N TRP A 131 12.41 -9.22 1.32
CA TRP A 131 11.19 -9.87 0.87
C TRP A 131 11.14 -11.34 1.34
N PRO A 132 9.98 -12.01 1.35
CA PRO A 132 9.81 -13.37 1.88
C PRO A 132 10.39 -14.43 0.94
N VAL A 133 11.70 -14.67 1.02
CA VAL A 133 12.38 -15.67 0.21
C VAL A 133 11.78 -17.05 0.46
N GLY A 134 11.47 -17.77 -0.63
CA GLY A 134 10.87 -19.10 -0.57
C GLY A 134 9.35 -19.13 -0.33
N TYR A 135 8.72 -17.98 -0.12
CA TYR A 135 7.27 -17.90 -0.03
C TYR A 135 6.60 -18.37 -1.34
N ALA A 136 5.56 -19.14 -1.20
CA ALA A 136 4.70 -19.53 -2.31
C ALA A 136 3.25 -19.13 -2.01
N PRO A 137 2.46 -18.67 -3.00
CA PRO A 137 1.05 -18.36 -2.84
C PRO A 137 0.28 -19.49 -2.15
N GLY A 138 -0.60 -19.13 -1.22
CA GLY A 138 -1.36 -20.10 -0.42
C GLY A 138 -0.65 -20.64 0.83
N LYS A 139 0.58 -20.27 1.07
CA LYS A 139 1.30 -20.58 2.32
C LYS A 139 1.12 -19.48 3.35
N ALA A 140 1.41 -19.78 4.62
CA ALA A 140 1.42 -18.79 5.69
C ALA A 140 2.65 -17.89 5.57
N LEU A 141 2.43 -16.58 5.37
CA LEU A 141 3.50 -15.60 5.11
C LEU A 141 4.46 -15.47 6.29
N GLU A 142 3.96 -15.56 7.52
CA GLU A 142 4.75 -15.44 8.74
C GLU A 142 5.84 -16.51 8.87
N ALA A 143 5.70 -17.65 8.21
CA ALA A 143 6.75 -18.66 8.15
C ALA A 143 7.99 -18.20 7.35
N TYR A 144 7.81 -17.24 6.46
CA TYR A 144 8.84 -16.74 5.54
C TYR A 144 9.26 -15.30 5.83
N TYR A 145 8.43 -14.55 6.53
CA TYR A 145 8.61 -13.10 6.67
C TYR A 145 8.10 -12.57 7.99
N LYS A 146 8.96 -11.89 8.73
CA LYS A 146 8.59 -11.18 9.96
C LYS A 146 8.36 -9.71 9.62
N SER A 147 7.10 -9.27 9.73
CA SER A 147 6.72 -7.87 9.52
C SER A 147 7.41 -6.95 10.50
N THR A 148 7.67 -5.71 10.07
CA THR A 148 8.18 -4.67 10.97
C THR A 148 7.08 -4.18 11.91
N SER A 149 7.44 -3.79 13.13
CA SER A 149 6.54 -3.15 14.09
C SER A 149 7.29 -2.17 14.98
N PHE A 150 6.60 -1.20 15.53
CA PHE A 150 7.17 -0.27 16.50
C PHE A 150 7.54 -0.98 17.81
N GLU A 151 6.69 -1.88 18.26
CA GLU A 151 6.91 -2.72 19.44
C GLU A 151 8.19 -3.56 19.31
N ALA A 152 8.47 -4.06 18.10
CA ALA A 152 9.72 -4.75 17.78
C ALA A 152 10.94 -3.81 17.59
N GLY A 153 10.79 -2.51 17.86
CA GLY A 153 11.87 -1.52 17.83
C GLY A 153 12.12 -0.84 16.48
N ASP A 154 11.26 -1.00 15.48
CA ASP A 154 11.42 -0.31 14.21
C ASP A 154 10.80 1.10 14.21
N VAL A 155 11.45 2.02 14.91
CA VAL A 155 11.04 3.44 14.94
C VAL A 155 11.29 4.19 13.63
N LYS A 156 12.02 3.59 12.69
CA LYS A 156 12.33 4.21 11.40
C LYS A 156 11.17 4.09 10.41
N HIS A 157 10.48 2.96 10.40
CA HIS A 157 9.48 2.64 9.41
C HIS A 157 8.05 2.60 9.95
N VAL A 158 7.88 2.64 11.27
CA VAL A 158 6.58 2.56 11.94
C VAL A 158 6.45 3.69 12.97
N TYR A 159 5.24 4.26 13.09
CA TYR A 159 4.90 5.21 14.15
C TYR A 159 4.62 4.46 15.46
N ALA A 160 4.59 5.21 16.58
CA ALA A 160 4.29 4.65 17.89
C ALA A 160 2.88 4.05 18.04
N ASN A 161 1.98 4.36 17.11
CA ASN A 161 0.65 3.77 16.99
C ASN A 161 0.60 2.62 15.97
N GLU A 162 1.74 2.03 15.64
CA GLU A 162 1.93 0.94 14.67
C GLU A 162 1.59 1.30 13.21
N PHE A 163 1.26 2.56 12.90
CA PHE A 163 0.99 2.98 11.52
C PHE A 163 2.26 3.18 10.71
N SER A 164 2.17 2.92 9.43
CA SER A 164 3.30 2.86 8.52
C SER A 164 3.90 4.24 8.22
N LYS A 165 5.23 4.35 8.29
CA LYS A 165 6.02 5.50 7.83
C LYS A 165 6.61 5.33 6.45
N GLY A 166 6.72 4.11 5.95
CA GLY A 166 7.41 3.76 4.71
C GLY A 166 6.48 3.27 3.61
N HIS A 167 7.02 3.20 2.39
CA HIS A 167 6.31 2.57 1.27
C HIS A 167 6.22 1.05 1.46
N HIS A 168 5.36 0.39 0.66
CA HIS A 168 5.05 -1.04 0.68
C HIS A 168 4.72 -1.59 2.08
N GLN A 169 3.90 -0.86 2.85
CA GLN A 169 3.43 -1.26 4.17
C GLN A 169 1.88 -1.31 4.24
N GLN A 170 1.21 -1.32 3.10
CA GLN A 170 -0.25 -1.30 3.02
C GLN A 170 -0.88 -2.48 3.73
N PHE A 171 -0.21 -3.64 3.70
CA PHE A 171 -0.68 -4.84 4.39
C PHE A 171 -0.68 -4.67 5.92
N ILE A 172 0.37 -4.05 6.49
CA ILE A 172 0.46 -3.77 7.94
C ILE A 172 -0.65 -2.81 8.38
N ASP A 173 -0.86 -1.74 7.62
CA ASP A 173 -1.93 -0.77 7.89
C ASP A 173 -3.32 -1.42 7.80
N TRP A 174 -3.55 -2.18 6.72
CA TRP A 174 -4.84 -2.85 6.50
C TRP A 174 -5.16 -3.84 7.61
N GLN A 175 -4.19 -4.62 8.09
CA GLN A 175 -4.38 -5.59 9.17
C GLN A 175 -4.93 -4.96 10.46
N GLN A 176 -4.64 -3.68 10.70
CA GLN A 176 -5.09 -2.92 11.86
C GLN A 176 -6.47 -2.27 11.65
N SER A 177 -7.01 -2.32 10.44
CA SER A 177 -8.26 -1.66 10.08
C SER A 177 -9.48 -2.55 10.37
N LYS A 178 -10.63 -1.91 10.56
CA LYS A 178 -11.92 -2.62 10.62
C LYS A 178 -12.21 -3.38 9.33
N HIS A 179 -11.70 -2.94 8.19
CA HIS A 179 -11.86 -3.65 6.93
C HIS A 179 -11.30 -5.07 7.02
N ALA A 180 -10.17 -5.27 7.68
CA ALA A 180 -9.59 -6.59 7.86
C ALA A 180 -10.49 -7.51 8.72
N THR A 181 -11.08 -6.99 9.79
CA THR A 181 -11.99 -7.76 10.66
C THR A 181 -13.34 -8.05 10.02
N GLU A 182 -13.81 -7.16 9.14
CA GLU A 182 -15.08 -7.28 8.42
C GLU A 182 -14.99 -8.02 7.08
N GLY A 183 -13.85 -8.59 6.77
CA GLY A 183 -13.69 -9.42 5.57
C GLY A 183 -13.47 -8.65 4.26
N VAL A 184 -13.21 -7.34 4.31
CA VAL A 184 -12.88 -6.53 3.14
C VAL A 184 -11.42 -6.74 2.77
N THR A 185 -11.17 -7.32 1.61
CA THR A 185 -9.82 -7.67 1.13
C THR A 185 -9.25 -6.59 0.22
N CYS A 186 -7.98 -6.75 -0.16
CA CYS A 186 -7.33 -5.88 -1.13
C CYS A 186 -8.10 -5.81 -2.46
N THR A 187 -8.59 -6.96 -2.93
CA THR A 187 -9.34 -7.06 -4.19
C THR A 187 -10.78 -6.55 -4.12
N SER A 188 -11.28 -6.20 -2.94
CA SER A 188 -12.54 -5.46 -2.81
C SER A 188 -12.43 -4.01 -3.30
N CYS A 189 -11.20 -3.48 -3.36
CA CYS A 189 -10.93 -2.12 -3.81
C CYS A 189 -10.01 -2.04 -5.04
N HIS A 190 -9.13 -3.03 -5.22
CA HIS A 190 -8.15 -3.05 -6.31
C HIS A 190 -8.42 -4.22 -7.27
N TYR A 191 -8.18 -3.99 -8.55
CA TYR A 191 -8.15 -5.07 -9.53
C TYR A 191 -6.70 -5.36 -9.95
N VAL A 192 -6.43 -6.62 -10.29
CA VAL A 192 -5.07 -7.14 -10.51
C VAL A 192 -4.84 -7.69 -11.92
N HIS A 193 -5.90 -7.90 -12.70
CA HIS A 193 -5.83 -8.52 -14.03
C HIS A 193 -6.05 -7.53 -15.17
N GLN A 194 -5.95 -6.24 -14.94
CA GLN A 194 -6.09 -5.30 -16.03
C GLN A 194 -4.78 -5.22 -16.81
N ILE A 195 -4.86 -5.60 -18.08
CA ILE A 195 -3.80 -5.40 -19.06
C ILE A 195 -4.09 -4.07 -19.74
N GLY A 196 -3.12 -3.16 -19.72
CA GLY A 196 -3.26 -1.84 -20.30
C GLY A 196 -3.22 -0.71 -19.28
N VAL A 197 -3.66 0.48 -19.68
CA VAL A 197 -3.71 1.65 -18.79
C VAL A 197 -4.87 1.48 -17.82
N PRO A 198 -4.63 1.36 -16.53
CA PRO A 198 -5.69 1.26 -15.54
C PRO A 198 -6.55 2.54 -15.56
N PRO A 199 -7.87 2.46 -15.31
CA PRO A 199 -8.73 3.65 -15.21
C PRO A 199 -8.29 4.58 -14.06
N THR A 200 -7.60 4.05 -13.09
CA THR A 200 -6.97 4.84 -12.02
C THR A 200 -5.51 4.47 -11.85
N ARG A 201 -4.69 5.46 -11.49
CA ARG A 201 -3.26 5.28 -11.20
C ARG A 201 -3.01 4.25 -10.09
N SER A 202 -3.95 4.08 -9.18
CA SER A 202 -3.86 3.18 -8.04
C SER A 202 -4.47 1.80 -8.31
N GLN A 203 -4.92 1.53 -9.54
CA GLN A 203 -5.60 0.29 -9.90
C GLN A 203 -6.84 0.00 -9.03
N THR A 204 -7.56 1.05 -8.64
CA THR A 204 -8.83 0.92 -7.89
C THR A 204 -9.99 0.67 -8.86
N LEU A 205 -10.98 -0.09 -8.40
CA LEU A 205 -12.21 -0.41 -9.16
C LEU A 205 -12.96 0.85 -9.56
N SER A 206 -12.97 1.85 -8.67
CA SER A 206 -13.59 3.16 -8.91
C SER A 206 -12.66 4.29 -8.48
N ALA A 207 -12.89 5.50 -9.00
CA ALA A 207 -12.07 6.65 -8.69
C ALA A 207 -12.52 7.37 -7.41
N GLY A 208 -11.56 7.86 -6.64
CA GLY A 208 -11.80 8.74 -5.48
C GLY A 208 -12.76 8.15 -4.45
N SER A 209 -13.76 8.92 -4.04
CA SER A 209 -14.73 8.51 -3.02
C SER A 209 -15.78 7.52 -3.51
N SER A 210 -15.96 7.34 -4.82
CA SER A 210 -16.93 6.39 -5.40
C SER A 210 -16.68 4.97 -4.92
N GLN A 211 -15.43 4.58 -4.78
CA GLN A 211 -15.01 3.30 -4.23
C GLN A 211 -15.58 3.04 -2.82
N CYS A 212 -15.67 4.08 -1.99
CA CYS A 212 -16.16 3.96 -0.63
C CYS A 212 -17.69 3.85 -0.59
N PHE A 213 -18.39 4.56 -1.48
CA PHE A 213 -19.84 4.60 -1.53
C PHE A 213 -20.50 3.30 -1.98
N GLU A 214 -19.77 2.37 -2.56
CA GLU A 214 -20.28 1.04 -2.88
C GLU A 214 -20.73 0.27 -1.63
N CYS A 215 -20.09 0.52 -0.48
CA CYS A 215 -20.44 -0.09 0.81
C CYS A 215 -20.90 0.94 1.85
N HIS A 216 -20.30 2.13 1.88
CA HIS A 216 -20.63 3.20 2.83
C HIS A 216 -21.74 4.12 2.31
N VAL A 217 -22.88 3.54 1.96
CA VAL A 217 -24.07 4.27 1.43
C VAL A 217 -24.65 5.27 2.42
N GLN A 218 -24.53 4.99 3.72
CA GLN A 218 -24.92 5.90 4.80
C GLN A 218 -23.70 6.42 5.54
N VAL A 219 -23.05 7.43 4.97
CA VAL A 219 -21.95 8.12 5.68
C VAL A 219 -22.53 8.82 6.90
N ASN A 220 -21.88 8.66 8.04
CA ASN A 220 -22.24 9.40 9.23
C ASN A 220 -22.14 10.91 8.97
N GLN A 221 -23.28 11.56 8.82
CA GLN A 221 -23.41 12.97 8.46
C GLN A 221 -23.21 13.87 9.68
N ASN A 222 -22.05 13.82 10.32
CA ASN A 222 -21.68 14.82 11.31
C ASN A 222 -21.25 16.12 10.63
N MET A 223 -21.12 17.20 11.42
CA MET A 223 -20.69 18.49 10.88
C MET A 223 -19.33 18.45 10.18
N ALA A 224 -18.41 17.59 10.62
CA ALA A 224 -17.10 17.45 9.99
C ALA A 224 -17.22 17.00 8.53
N HIS A 225 -18.08 16.02 8.22
CA HIS A 225 -18.34 15.60 6.85
C HIS A 225 -19.04 16.70 6.03
N SER A 226 -19.95 17.44 6.65
CA SER A 226 -20.69 18.51 5.99
C SER A 226 -19.79 19.67 5.57
N ILE A 227 -18.92 20.16 6.46
CA ILE A 227 -18.02 21.28 6.15
C ILE A 227 -16.88 20.86 5.20
N HIS A 228 -16.50 19.58 5.18
CA HIS A 228 -15.48 19.02 4.30
C HIS A 228 -16.07 18.30 3.08
N SER A 229 -17.28 18.63 2.67
CA SER A 229 -17.96 17.99 1.52
C SER A 229 -17.20 18.08 0.20
N PHE A 230 -16.26 19.02 0.07
CA PHE A 230 -15.34 19.16 -1.06
C PHE A 230 -14.15 18.18 -1.01
N ALA A 231 -13.86 17.61 0.16
CA ALA A 231 -12.75 16.67 0.31
C ALA A 231 -13.20 15.25 -0.04
N ASN A 232 -12.26 14.49 -0.63
CA ASN A 232 -12.47 13.07 -0.84
C ASN A 232 -12.33 12.31 0.48
N CYS A 233 -13.05 11.21 0.65
CA CYS A 233 -12.97 10.32 1.82
C CYS A 233 -11.52 9.94 2.14
N ILE A 234 -10.75 9.62 1.12
CA ILE A 234 -9.34 9.25 1.22
C ILE A 234 -8.43 10.37 1.75
N GLY A 235 -8.88 11.62 1.69
CA GLY A 235 -8.12 12.76 2.23
C GLY A 235 -7.94 12.66 3.75
N CYS A 236 -8.97 12.22 4.45
CA CYS A 236 -8.98 12.07 5.90
C CYS A 236 -8.76 10.62 6.33
N HIS A 237 -9.47 9.66 5.70
CA HIS A 237 -9.46 8.25 6.12
C HIS A 237 -8.27 7.43 5.56
N MET A 238 -7.55 7.96 4.59
CA MET A 238 -6.29 7.42 4.07
C MET A 238 -5.25 8.54 4.00
N PRO A 239 -4.83 9.11 5.15
CA PRO A 239 -3.97 10.28 5.17
C PRO A 239 -2.61 9.97 4.54
N ARG A 240 -1.98 10.98 3.95
CA ARG A 240 -0.64 10.88 3.37
C ARG A 240 0.41 11.02 4.47
N ILE A 241 0.65 9.96 5.20
CA ILE A 241 1.58 9.91 6.34
C ILE A 241 2.83 9.06 6.09
N ALA A 242 2.81 8.24 5.07
CA ALA A 242 3.94 7.39 4.73
C ALA A 242 4.82 8.03 3.64
N LYS A 243 6.07 7.58 3.59
CA LYS A 243 7.11 8.13 2.72
C LYS A 243 7.63 7.07 1.74
N SER A 244 7.76 7.44 0.49
CA SER A 244 8.55 6.68 -0.47
C SER A 244 9.81 7.44 -0.91
N ALA A 245 9.71 8.57 -1.59
CA ALA A 245 10.86 9.48 -1.82
C ALA A 245 10.79 10.71 -0.92
N GLU A 246 9.61 11.26 -0.76
CA GLU A 246 9.34 12.45 0.03
C GLU A 246 8.32 12.13 1.13
N SER A 247 8.36 12.87 2.23
CA SER A 247 7.40 12.66 3.33
C SER A 247 5.98 12.95 2.86
N GLY A 248 5.03 12.08 3.20
CA GLY A 248 3.63 12.25 2.88
C GLY A 248 3.29 12.01 1.39
N ASP A 249 4.10 11.25 0.66
CA ASP A 249 3.80 10.91 -0.73
C ASP A 249 2.95 9.63 -0.87
N ILE A 250 2.80 8.85 0.18
CA ILE A 250 2.04 7.59 0.21
C ILE A 250 0.85 7.68 1.17
N ARG A 251 -0.29 7.19 0.73
CA ARG A 251 -1.49 7.06 1.55
C ARG A 251 -1.42 5.84 2.46
N SER A 252 -1.79 6.05 3.72
CA SER A 252 -2.02 4.96 4.67
C SER A 252 -3.25 4.14 4.31
N HIS A 253 -3.25 2.86 4.68
CA HIS A 253 -4.38 1.93 4.53
C HIS A 253 -5.02 1.57 5.87
N VAL A 254 -4.90 2.42 6.86
CA VAL A 254 -5.56 2.23 8.17
C VAL A 254 -7.06 2.54 8.13
N PHE A 255 -7.54 3.23 7.10
CA PHE A 255 -8.95 3.60 6.87
C PHE A 255 -9.60 4.36 8.03
N THR A 256 -8.80 5.06 8.82
CA THR A 256 -9.27 5.91 9.91
C THR A 256 -8.72 7.33 9.78
N ALA A 257 -9.51 8.31 10.17
CA ALA A 257 -9.02 9.67 10.28
C ALA A 257 -8.17 9.79 11.57
N LEU A 258 -6.93 10.22 11.42
CA LEU A 258 -6.08 10.60 12.54
C LEU A 258 -6.45 12.00 12.99
N LEU A 259 -6.84 12.13 14.25
CA LEU A 259 -7.32 13.41 14.80
C LEU A 259 -6.15 14.25 15.33
N PRO A 260 -6.32 15.58 15.52
CA PRO A 260 -5.31 16.43 16.12
C PRO A 260 -4.86 15.94 17.51
N GLU A 261 -5.79 15.37 18.31
CA GLU A 261 -5.44 14.80 19.62
C GLU A 261 -4.45 13.63 19.56
N ASP A 262 -4.40 12.87 18.47
CA ASP A 262 -3.43 11.78 18.30
C ASP A 262 -2.00 12.34 18.23
N THR A 263 -1.84 13.46 17.53
CA THR A 263 -0.55 14.17 17.49
C THR A 263 -0.23 14.89 18.81
N LEU A 264 -1.26 15.41 19.52
CA LEU A 264 -1.04 16.00 20.84
C LEU A 264 -0.56 14.95 21.85
N LYS A 265 -1.10 13.75 21.81
CA LYS A 265 -0.66 12.62 22.65
C LYS A 265 0.75 12.13 22.26
N ASN A 266 1.04 12.12 20.97
CA ASN A 266 2.35 11.73 20.47
C ASN A 266 2.76 12.62 19.28
N PRO A 267 3.61 13.64 19.51
CA PRO A 267 4.02 14.60 18.46
C PRO A 267 4.69 13.99 17.22
N LYS A 268 5.10 12.72 17.27
CA LYS A 268 5.69 12.01 16.14
C LYS A 268 4.63 11.31 15.27
N VAL A 269 3.39 11.22 15.73
CA VAL A 269 2.27 10.66 14.96
C VAL A 269 1.56 11.81 14.24
N PRO A 270 1.54 11.82 12.89
CA PRO A 270 0.85 12.87 12.14
C PRO A 270 -0.66 12.72 12.24
N ASN A 271 -1.42 13.80 11.99
CA ASN A 271 -2.86 13.79 11.90
C ASN A 271 -3.36 14.11 10.48
N SER A 272 -4.58 13.70 10.17
CA SER A 272 -5.19 13.90 8.86
C SER A 272 -5.44 15.38 8.53
N CYS A 273 -5.67 16.23 9.52
CA CYS A 273 -5.94 17.65 9.32
C CYS A 273 -4.71 18.36 8.74
N GLN A 274 -3.55 18.17 9.34
CA GLN A 274 -2.31 18.82 8.92
C GLN A 274 -1.68 18.18 7.67
N THR A 275 -2.16 17.03 7.18
CA THR A 275 -1.81 16.53 5.83
C THR A 275 -2.53 17.31 4.72
N CYS A 276 -3.55 18.10 5.06
CA CYS A 276 -4.24 18.99 4.13
C CYS A 276 -3.51 20.33 4.03
N HIS A 277 -3.38 20.86 2.81
CA HIS A 277 -2.71 22.13 2.58
C HIS A 277 -3.38 23.32 3.30
N LYS A 278 -4.69 23.23 3.59
CA LYS A 278 -5.43 24.29 4.30
C LYS A 278 -5.08 24.37 5.79
N HIS A 279 -4.75 23.24 6.42
CA HIS A 279 -4.48 23.16 7.86
C HIS A 279 -3.02 22.90 8.19
N LYS A 280 -2.15 22.82 7.17
CA LYS A 280 -0.76 22.41 7.31
C LYS A 280 0.03 23.17 8.38
N ASN A 281 -0.24 24.47 8.51
CA ASN A 281 0.49 25.37 9.39
C ASN A 281 -0.36 25.88 10.57
N GLU A 282 -1.56 25.32 10.79
CA GLU A 282 -2.42 25.73 11.89
C GLU A 282 -1.93 25.17 13.23
N ASP A 283 -2.22 25.92 14.28
CA ASP A 283 -1.91 25.50 15.65
C ASP A 283 -2.69 24.22 15.99
N LEU A 284 -2.00 23.24 16.51
CA LEU A 284 -2.57 21.90 16.76
C LEU A 284 -3.62 21.91 17.86
N LYS A 285 -3.44 22.73 18.92
CA LYS A 285 -4.42 22.85 20.02
C LYS A 285 -5.69 23.53 19.53
N LYS A 286 -5.55 24.52 18.66
CA LYS A 286 -6.69 25.20 18.01
C LYS A 286 -7.47 24.21 17.16
N LEU A 287 -6.79 23.44 16.28
CA LEU A 287 -7.43 22.41 15.46
C LEU A 287 -8.16 21.37 16.31
N ASP A 288 -7.57 20.93 17.41
CA ASP A 288 -8.20 19.96 18.32
C ASP A 288 -9.45 20.53 18.99
N ALA A 289 -9.38 21.79 19.45
CA ALA A 289 -10.54 22.47 20.04
C ALA A 289 -11.67 22.67 19.04
N GLU A 290 -11.35 23.09 17.81
CA GLU A 290 -12.32 23.26 16.73
C GLU A 290 -12.95 21.92 16.33
N TRP A 291 -12.15 20.86 16.20
CA TRP A 291 -12.65 19.52 15.94
C TRP A 291 -13.64 19.05 17.03
N LYS A 292 -13.26 19.20 18.29
CA LYS A 292 -14.10 18.82 19.42
C LYS A 292 -15.40 19.63 19.51
N ALA A 293 -15.35 20.90 19.13
CA ALA A 293 -16.55 21.74 19.03
C ALA A 293 -17.47 21.24 17.90
N LEU A 294 -16.93 20.96 16.71
CA LEU A 294 -17.68 20.43 15.57
C LEU A 294 -18.31 19.07 15.86
N ALA A 295 -17.60 18.19 16.57
CA ALA A 295 -18.09 16.86 16.92
C ALA A 295 -19.30 16.89 17.86
N LYS A 296 -19.48 17.97 18.62
CA LYS A 296 -20.65 18.19 19.52
C LYS A 296 -21.85 18.76 18.80
N LEU A 297 -21.70 19.32 17.61
CA LEU A 297 -22.79 19.89 16.88
C LEU A 297 -23.77 18.81 16.38
N PRO A 298 -25.08 19.06 16.40
CA PRO A 298 -26.06 18.13 15.92
C PRO A 298 -25.84 17.84 14.44
N LYS A 299 -26.13 16.62 14.02
CA LYS A 299 -26.09 16.24 12.62
C LYS A 299 -27.07 17.13 11.83
N PRO A 300 -26.71 17.60 10.63
CA PRO A 300 -27.63 18.33 9.77
C PRO A 300 -28.87 17.46 9.48
N VAL A 301 -30.03 17.96 9.75
CA VAL A 301 -31.29 17.24 9.48
C VAL A 301 -31.56 17.29 7.98
N GLY A 302 -31.74 16.14 7.34
CA GLY A 302 -32.41 16.00 6.06
C GLY A 302 -31.63 16.23 4.78
N LYS A 303 -30.27 16.29 4.79
CA LYS A 303 -29.52 16.39 3.54
C LYS A 303 -28.43 15.34 3.47
N THR A 304 -28.47 14.50 2.44
CA THR A 304 -27.39 13.60 2.09
C THR A 304 -26.19 14.39 1.53
N ILE A 305 -24.99 13.83 1.59
CA ILE A 305 -23.79 14.46 0.97
C ILE A 305 -24.02 14.73 -0.53
N GLU A 306 -24.76 13.87 -1.22
CA GLU A 306 -25.18 14.09 -2.61
C GLU A 306 -26.06 15.32 -2.80
N ALA A 307 -27.06 15.53 -1.93
CA ALA A 307 -27.92 16.71 -1.97
C ALA A 307 -27.13 18.01 -1.75
N ILE A 308 -26.10 17.98 -0.89
CA ILE A 308 -25.21 19.12 -0.65
C ILE A 308 -24.31 19.39 -1.88
N ARG A 309 -23.82 18.34 -2.54
CA ARG A 309 -23.04 18.46 -3.79
C ARG A 309 -23.87 19.04 -4.94
N TYR A 310 -25.10 18.55 -5.09
CA TYR A 310 -26.00 19.00 -6.15
C TYR A 310 -26.41 20.48 -6.00
N GLN A 311 -26.59 20.97 -4.78
CA GLN A 311 -26.91 22.37 -4.53
C GLN A 311 -25.75 23.35 -4.74
N ARG A 312 -24.50 22.86 -4.72
CA ARG A 312 -23.29 23.68 -5.00
C ARG A 312 -22.84 23.66 -6.45
N ALA A 313 -23.38 22.77 -7.25
CA ALA A 313 -23.09 22.67 -8.69
C ALA A 313 -24.06 23.53 -9.54
N ARG A 314 -25.01 24.19 -8.92
CA ARG A 314 -25.89 25.21 -9.50
C ARG A 314 -25.50 26.57 -8.94
#